data_f092fcddf63b6a3f63c11e1e7bd5fa94
#
_entry.id   f092fcddf63b6a3f63c11e1e7bd5fa94
#
_cell.length_a   1.000
_cell.length_b   1.000
_cell.length_c   1.000
_cell.angle_alpha   90.00
_cell.angle_beta   90.00
_cell.angle_gamma   90.00
#
_symmetry.space_group_name_H-M   'P 1'
#
loop_
_entity.id
_entity.type
_entity.pdbx_description
1 polymer ?
#
loop_
_entity_poly.entity_id
_entity_poly.type
_entity_poly.pdbx_seq_one_letter_code
_entity_poly.pdbx_strand_id
1 'polypeptide(L)'
;MSQKTHRGNVYARNGVVAASQPLAVSAGIEILRKGGSSGDAAIAVSAVLCVVEPGASHLGGDAFVITHKSSDRSNLAFNGSGEAPHAANAQEFSNGIDHHGFRSATVPGLVSTWFAIHEEFGLLPMSELLAPAIDYAENGFPANSGFVKRIAHHLKQNPESKVFEQLGIPTDLKIGDLVIQEDLANSLKLIADEGRSAFYEGEIASRLIEASGGWFSRQDLEKHRTRVVPPLSINYRNYLVHGQPPPSQGMILLEELKLAEGFDLANLSEADRIHMMVEAKKIAFADRYDILGDPEHVDVNVAQILSSDHITKRRSEINLASAN
;
A
#
# COMPACT_ATOMS: atom_id res chain seq x y z
N MET A 1 -5.88 -9.25 -29.87
CA MET A 1 -7.16 -8.52 -29.72
C MET A 1 -7.47 -8.41 -28.23
N SER A 2 -7.39 -7.20 -27.69
CA SER A 2 -7.80 -6.94 -26.29
C SER A 2 -9.32 -7.06 -26.22
N GLN A 3 -9.83 -8.06 -25.50
CA GLN A 3 -11.24 -8.08 -25.13
C GLN A 3 -11.50 -6.86 -24.24
N LYS A 4 -12.14 -5.84 -24.80
CA LYS A 4 -12.67 -4.74 -24.01
C LYS A 4 -13.80 -5.29 -23.15
N THR A 5 -13.50 -5.66 -21.91
CA THR A 5 -14.52 -5.94 -20.91
C THR A 5 -15.18 -4.61 -20.54
N HIS A 6 -16.29 -4.31 -21.15
CA HIS A 6 -17.10 -3.15 -20.78
C HIS A 6 -17.91 -3.48 -19.54
N ARG A 7 -17.34 -3.17 -18.35
CA ARG A 7 -18.16 -3.02 -17.15
C ARG A 7 -18.76 -1.63 -17.19
N GLY A 8 -20.09 -1.54 -17.08
CA GLY A 8 -20.79 -0.25 -16.98
C GLY A 8 -20.34 0.55 -15.75
N ASN A 9 -20.52 1.86 -15.81
CA ASN A 9 -20.27 2.72 -14.64
C ASN A 9 -21.17 2.30 -13.46
N VAL A 10 -20.59 2.28 -12.26
CA VAL A 10 -21.33 2.03 -11.03
C VAL A 10 -21.70 3.34 -10.40
N TYR A 11 -22.99 3.53 -10.14
CA TYR A 11 -23.55 4.69 -9.45
C TYR A 11 -24.20 4.25 -8.14
N ALA A 12 -23.95 4.98 -7.06
CA ALA A 12 -24.54 4.69 -5.75
C ALA A 12 -24.97 5.97 -5.03
N ARG A 13 -26.01 5.86 -4.19
CA ARG A 13 -26.52 7.00 -3.39
C ARG A 13 -25.71 7.23 -2.13
N ASN A 14 -25.27 6.16 -1.47
CA ASN A 14 -24.78 6.22 -0.09
C ASN A 14 -23.26 5.96 0.03
N GLY A 15 -22.66 5.37 -0.98
CA GLY A 15 -21.23 5.08 -0.97
C GLY A 15 -20.84 4.06 -2.04
N VAL A 16 -19.56 4.04 -2.37
CA VAL A 16 -18.96 3.11 -3.34
C VAL A 16 -17.71 2.51 -2.71
N VAL A 17 -17.53 1.22 -2.92
CA VAL A 17 -16.31 0.49 -2.55
C VAL A 17 -15.71 -0.11 -3.82
N ALA A 18 -14.41 0.08 -4.01
CA ALA A 18 -13.65 -0.53 -5.10
C ALA A 18 -12.37 -1.16 -4.53
N ALA A 19 -12.11 -2.41 -4.90
CA ALA A 19 -10.90 -3.14 -4.53
C ALA A 19 -10.56 -4.17 -5.61
N SER A 20 -9.38 -4.76 -5.53
CA SER A 20 -8.89 -5.79 -6.45
C SER A 20 -9.67 -7.12 -6.36
N GLN A 21 -10.36 -7.38 -5.23
CA GLN A 21 -11.01 -8.66 -4.94
C GLN A 21 -12.47 -8.46 -4.50
N PRO A 22 -13.44 -9.22 -5.12
CA PRO A 22 -14.87 -9.03 -4.84
C PRO A 22 -15.29 -9.28 -3.38
N LEU A 23 -14.65 -10.21 -2.66
CA LEU A 23 -14.96 -10.49 -1.25
C LEU A 23 -14.59 -9.29 -0.36
N ALA A 24 -13.48 -8.62 -0.65
CA ALA A 24 -13.10 -7.40 0.03
C ALA A 24 -14.08 -6.25 -0.25
N VAL A 25 -14.56 -6.11 -1.50
CA VAL A 25 -15.62 -5.14 -1.85
C VAL A 25 -16.89 -5.44 -1.07
N SER A 26 -17.28 -6.73 -0.95
CA SER A 26 -18.47 -7.14 -0.19
C SER A 26 -18.37 -6.72 1.28
N ALA A 27 -17.23 -6.96 1.90
CA ALA A 27 -16.97 -6.57 3.29
C ALA A 27 -17.09 -5.06 3.48
N GLY A 28 -16.46 -4.26 2.62
CA GLY A 28 -16.57 -2.79 2.70
C GLY A 28 -17.99 -2.27 2.54
N ILE A 29 -18.78 -2.87 1.63
CA ILE A 29 -20.21 -2.52 1.45
C ILE A 29 -21.02 -2.92 2.69
N GLU A 30 -20.73 -4.07 3.30
CA GLU A 30 -21.39 -4.51 4.53
C GLU A 30 -21.16 -3.52 5.67
N ILE A 31 -19.92 -3.08 5.86
CA ILE A 31 -19.57 -2.08 6.87
C ILE A 31 -20.30 -0.76 6.64
N LEU A 32 -20.34 -0.25 5.39
CA LEU A 32 -21.10 0.96 5.07
C LEU A 32 -22.60 0.79 5.36
N ARG A 33 -23.19 -0.38 5.11
CA ARG A 33 -24.61 -0.68 5.42
C ARG A 33 -24.91 -0.73 6.91
N LYS A 34 -23.92 -1.15 7.73
CA LYS A 34 -24.01 -1.13 9.20
C LYS A 34 -23.89 0.29 9.77
N GLY A 35 -23.65 1.30 8.94
CA GLY A 35 -23.48 2.69 9.37
C GLY A 35 -22.04 3.09 9.63
N GLY A 36 -21.08 2.26 9.24
CA GLY A 36 -19.65 2.58 9.32
C GLY A 36 -19.24 3.70 8.37
N SER A 37 -18.14 4.34 8.69
CA SER A 37 -17.53 5.38 7.87
C SER A 37 -16.81 4.81 6.64
N SER A 38 -16.34 5.69 5.76
CA SER A 38 -15.42 5.28 4.67
C SER A 38 -14.09 4.74 5.21
N GLY A 39 -13.62 5.24 6.36
CA GLY A 39 -12.45 4.72 7.06
C GLY A 39 -12.67 3.30 7.57
N ASP A 40 -13.81 3.05 8.23
CA ASP A 40 -14.21 1.71 8.68
C ASP A 40 -14.27 0.73 7.51
N ALA A 41 -14.90 1.13 6.41
CA ALA A 41 -14.98 0.31 5.20
C ALA A 41 -13.58 0.00 4.61
N ALA A 42 -12.68 0.99 4.60
CA ALA A 42 -11.32 0.80 4.11
C ALA A 42 -10.52 -0.18 4.98
N ILE A 43 -10.68 -0.14 6.32
CA ILE A 43 -10.06 -1.11 7.24
C ILE A 43 -10.56 -2.53 6.94
N ALA A 44 -11.88 -2.71 6.84
CA ALA A 44 -12.47 -4.02 6.56
C ALA A 44 -12.03 -4.58 5.20
N VAL A 45 -12.01 -3.74 4.16
CA VAL A 45 -11.48 -4.10 2.84
C VAL A 45 -10.03 -4.55 2.94
N SER A 46 -9.19 -3.76 3.61
CA SER A 46 -7.76 -4.04 3.79
C SER A 46 -7.53 -5.34 4.55
N ALA A 47 -8.28 -5.58 5.63
CA ALA A 47 -8.20 -6.80 6.42
C ALA A 47 -8.59 -8.05 5.59
N VAL A 48 -9.68 -7.98 4.82
CA VAL A 48 -10.07 -9.08 3.92
C VAL A 48 -9.02 -9.31 2.84
N LEU A 49 -8.41 -8.26 2.27
CA LEU A 49 -7.33 -8.41 1.28
C LEU A 49 -6.13 -9.17 1.85
N CYS A 50 -5.80 -9.00 3.13
CA CYS A 50 -4.74 -9.77 3.79
C CYS A 50 -5.02 -11.29 3.79
N VAL A 51 -6.29 -11.67 3.78
CA VAL A 51 -6.72 -13.08 3.75
C VAL A 51 -6.78 -13.62 2.32
N VAL A 52 -7.42 -12.87 1.41
CA VAL A 52 -7.80 -13.37 0.08
C VAL A 52 -6.80 -13.05 -1.04
N GLU A 53 -5.80 -12.21 -0.76
CA GLU A 53 -4.72 -11.84 -1.69
C GLU A 53 -3.32 -11.92 -1.05
N PRO A 54 -2.92 -13.06 -0.44
CA PRO A 54 -1.60 -13.20 0.15
C PRO A 54 -0.50 -12.93 -0.91
N GLY A 55 0.56 -12.26 -0.47
CA GLY A 55 1.64 -11.80 -1.36
C GLY A 55 1.38 -10.45 -2.04
N ALA A 56 0.15 -9.91 -2.00
CA ALA A 56 -0.15 -8.54 -2.37
C ALA A 56 -0.55 -7.70 -1.15
N SER A 57 -1.23 -8.33 -0.19
CA SER A 57 -1.60 -7.72 1.09
C SER A 57 -1.37 -8.72 2.22
N HIS A 58 -0.83 -8.27 3.35
CA HIS A 58 -0.58 -9.10 4.52
C HIS A 58 -0.35 -8.23 5.78
N LEU A 59 -0.54 -8.81 6.98
CA LEU A 59 -0.42 -8.07 8.25
C LEU A 59 0.97 -7.45 8.47
N GLY A 60 2.01 -8.07 7.92
CA GLY A 60 3.39 -7.57 7.96
C GLY A 60 3.71 -6.51 6.89
N GLY A 61 2.72 -5.98 6.18
CA GLY A 61 2.89 -4.98 5.14
C GLY A 61 2.79 -3.55 5.63
N ASP A 62 2.75 -2.65 4.66
CA ASP A 62 2.60 -1.21 4.84
C ASP A 62 1.25 -0.73 4.30
N ALA A 63 0.87 0.50 4.65
CA ALA A 63 -0.24 1.18 3.99
C ALA A 63 0.01 2.68 3.83
N PHE A 64 -0.44 3.21 2.70
CA PHE A 64 -0.53 4.64 2.43
C PHE A 64 -1.98 4.99 2.13
N VAL A 65 -2.52 5.98 2.82
CA VAL A 65 -3.92 6.38 2.66
C VAL A 65 -4.00 7.89 2.50
N ILE A 66 -4.80 8.36 1.55
CA ILE A 66 -5.20 9.76 1.46
C ILE A 66 -6.71 9.81 1.65
N THR A 67 -7.15 10.66 2.56
CA THR A 67 -8.56 10.84 2.88
C THR A 67 -9.00 12.27 2.60
N HIS A 68 -10.29 12.44 2.31
CA HIS A 68 -10.95 13.73 2.27
C HIS A 68 -12.10 13.74 3.28
N LYS A 69 -12.06 14.68 4.22
CA LYS A 69 -13.10 14.88 5.22
C LYS A 69 -14.02 16.02 4.76
N SER A 70 -15.24 15.67 4.37
CA SER A 70 -16.17 16.64 3.77
C SER A 70 -16.65 17.71 4.75
N SER A 71 -16.67 17.42 6.07
CA SER A 71 -17.16 18.32 7.12
C SER A 71 -16.37 19.62 7.24
N ASP A 72 -15.06 19.53 7.09
CA ASP A 72 -14.12 20.66 7.21
C ASP A 72 -13.26 20.85 5.95
N ARG A 73 -13.48 20.01 4.92
CA ARG A 73 -12.72 19.98 3.67
C ARG A 73 -11.23 19.72 3.83
N SER A 74 -10.84 19.07 4.93
CA SER A 74 -9.45 18.68 5.16
C SER A 74 -9.08 17.43 4.37
N ASN A 75 -7.79 17.33 4.05
CA ASN A 75 -7.21 16.13 3.49
C ASN A 75 -6.09 15.65 4.42
N LEU A 76 -6.09 14.37 4.72
CA LEU A 76 -5.06 13.73 5.54
C LEU A 76 -4.36 12.63 4.74
N ALA A 77 -3.06 12.55 4.90
CA ALA A 77 -2.23 11.47 4.40
C ALA A 77 -1.73 10.63 5.58
N PHE A 78 -2.02 9.33 5.55
CA PHE A 78 -1.54 8.35 6.52
C PHE A 78 -0.36 7.62 5.89
N ASN A 79 0.78 7.70 6.55
CA ASN A 79 1.98 6.98 6.17
C ASN A 79 2.26 5.89 7.20
N GLY A 80 1.94 4.65 6.86
CA GLY A 80 2.19 3.47 7.64
C GLY A 80 3.38 2.66 7.14
N SER A 81 4.30 3.25 6.37
CA SER A 81 5.57 2.58 6.09
C SER A 81 6.44 2.54 7.34
N GLY A 82 7.12 1.43 7.56
CA GLY A 82 8.01 1.29 8.70
C GLY A 82 9.45 1.74 8.40
N GLU A 83 10.15 2.08 9.46
CA GLU A 83 11.58 2.34 9.41
C GLU A 83 12.36 1.05 9.17
N ALA A 84 13.62 1.17 8.71
CA ALA A 84 14.56 0.07 8.78
C ALA A 84 14.76 -0.33 10.25
N PRO A 85 14.78 -1.64 10.59
CA PRO A 85 15.02 -2.08 11.95
C PRO A 85 16.42 -1.65 12.45
N HIS A 86 16.58 -1.55 13.75
CA HIS A 86 17.85 -1.14 14.38
C HIS A 86 19.03 -2.07 14.02
N ALA A 87 18.71 -3.33 13.72
CA ALA A 87 19.70 -4.31 13.26
C ALA A 87 20.19 -4.06 11.82
N ALA A 88 19.50 -3.21 11.03
CA ALA A 88 19.88 -2.94 9.65
C ALA A 88 21.20 -2.14 9.61
N ASN A 89 22.20 -2.69 8.92
CA ASN A 89 23.48 -2.04 8.71
C ASN A 89 23.72 -1.85 7.21
N ALA A 90 23.81 -0.61 6.75
CA ALA A 90 24.00 -0.28 5.34
C ALA A 90 25.21 -0.98 4.69
N GLN A 91 26.27 -1.26 5.46
CA GLN A 91 27.47 -1.96 4.95
C GLN A 91 27.16 -3.41 4.52
N GLU A 92 26.18 -4.06 5.16
CA GLU A 92 25.77 -5.42 4.81
C GLU A 92 24.97 -5.49 3.49
N PHE A 93 24.49 -4.36 3.01
CA PHE A 93 23.71 -4.22 1.78
C PHE A 93 24.52 -3.62 0.62
N SER A 94 25.86 -3.59 0.72
CA SER A 94 26.74 -3.07 -0.34
C SER A 94 26.56 -3.75 -1.70
N ASN A 95 26.09 -5.00 -1.69
CA ASN A 95 25.79 -5.80 -2.90
C ASN A 95 24.28 -5.80 -3.27
N GLY A 96 23.48 -4.93 -2.65
CA GLY A 96 22.04 -4.86 -2.82
C GLY A 96 21.27 -5.55 -1.68
N ILE A 97 19.96 -5.39 -1.72
CA ILE A 97 19.04 -5.97 -0.73
C ILE A 97 18.45 -7.26 -1.31
N ASP A 98 18.35 -8.29 -0.49
CA ASP A 98 17.71 -9.56 -0.86
C ASP A 98 16.24 -9.33 -1.25
N HIS A 99 15.79 -10.06 -2.26
CA HIS A 99 14.38 -9.94 -2.70
C HIS A 99 13.39 -10.61 -1.74
N HIS A 100 13.87 -11.50 -0.88
CA HIS A 100 13.05 -12.30 0.03
C HIS A 100 13.70 -12.43 1.41
N GLY A 101 12.84 -12.66 2.41
CA GLY A 101 13.28 -12.88 3.80
C GLY A 101 13.25 -11.60 4.64
N PHE A 102 13.49 -11.77 5.94
CA PHE A 102 13.34 -10.67 6.90
C PHE A 102 14.30 -9.50 6.63
N ARG A 103 15.50 -9.76 6.08
CA ARG A 103 16.48 -8.70 5.78
C ARG A 103 16.05 -7.71 4.70
N SER A 104 15.00 -8.04 3.94
CA SER A 104 14.38 -7.12 2.99
C SER A 104 13.12 -6.40 3.53
N ALA A 105 12.75 -6.67 4.79
CA ALA A 105 11.56 -6.13 5.41
C ALA A 105 11.89 -4.98 6.36
N THR A 106 11.08 -3.93 6.28
CA THR A 106 11.00 -2.84 7.27
C THR A 106 10.03 -3.20 8.38
N VAL A 107 9.95 -2.39 9.42
CA VAL A 107 8.97 -2.57 10.51
C VAL A 107 7.55 -2.57 9.94
N PRO A 108 6.71 -3.59 10.18
CA PRO A 108 5.37 -3.66 9.65
C PRO A 108 4.49 -2.49 10.09
N GLY A 109 3.80 -1.82 9.17
CA GLY A 109 3.03 -0.63 9.48
C GLY A 109 1.53 -0.69 9.20
N LEU A 110 1.04 -1.73 8.50
CA LEU A 110 -0.37 -1.85 8.10
C LEU A 110 -1.34 -1.80 9.29
N VAL A 111 -1.09 -2.61 10.32
CA VAL A 111 -1.96 -2.67 11.51
C VAL A 111 -1.99 -1.33 12.23
N SER A 112 -0.85 -0.65 12.37
CA SER A 112 -0.81 0.71 12.94
C SER A 112 -1.66 1.69 12.12
N THR A 113 -1.68 1.54 10.79
CA THR A 113 -2.48 2.38 9.91
C THR A 113 -3.98 2.15 10.10
N TRP A 114 -4.42 0.92 10.33
CA TRP A 114 -5.83 0.64 10.65
C TRP A 114 -6.28 1.39 11.90
N PHE A 115 -5.47 1.35 12.96
CA PHE A 115 -5.81 2.04 14.20
C PHE A 115 -5.75 3.57 14.04
N ALA A 116 -4.79 4.11 13.28
CA ALA A 116 -4.73 5.55 13.01
C ALA A 116 -5.95 6.03 12.19
N ILE A 117 -6.41 5.26 11.21
CA ILE A 117 -7.63 5.56 10.46
C ILE A 117 -8.86 5.46 11.37
N HIS A 118 -8.91 4.45 12.23
CA HIS A 118 -10.01 4.24 13.14
C HIS A 118 -10.12 5.36 14.19
N GLU A 119 -8.99 5.85 14.71
CA GLU A 119 -8.96 6.99 15.62
C GLU A 119 -9.55 8.26 15.00
N GLU A 120 -9.30 8.50 13.71
CA GLU A 120 -9.76 9.71 13.01
C GLU A 120 -11.19 9.58 12.45
N PHE A 121 -11.58 8.39 11.99
CA PHE A 121 -12.82 8.19 11.22
C PHE A 121 -13.72 7.07 11.74
N GLY A 122 -13.29 6.29 12.74
CA GLY A 122 -14.00 5.10 13.19
C GLY A 122 -15.37 5.43 13.78
N LEU A 123 -16.38 4.70 13.38
CA LEU A 123 -17.74 4.74 13.91
C LEU A 123 -18.19 3.40 14.49
N LEU A 124 -17.61 2.30 14.00
CA LEU A 124 -17.88 0.95 14.45
C LEU A 124 -16.65 0.39 15.20
N PRO A 125 -16.83 -0.55 16.14
CA PRO A 125 -15.71 -1.15 16.86
C PRO A 125 -14.82 -1.98 15.92
N MET A 126 -13.51 -2.02 16.18
CA MET A 126 -12.55 -2.78 15.37
C MET A 126 -12.94 -4.26 15.21
N SER A 127 -13.55 -4.86 16.23
CA SER A 127 -14.04 -6.24 16.16
C SER A 127 -15.08 -6.46 15.06
N GLU A 128 -15.95 -5.48 14.79
CA GLU A 128 -16.88 -5.55 13.67
C GLU A 128 -16.19 -5.34 12.31
N LEU A 129 -15.17 -4.49 12.26
CA LEU A 129 -14.42 -4.22 11.03
C LEU A 129 -13.58 -5.41 10.60
N LEU A 130 -13.02 -6.15 11.56
CA LEU A 130 -12.20 -7.32 11.30
C LEU A 130 -13.01 -8.61 11.14
N ALA A 131 -14.27 -8.64 11.59
CA ALA A 131 -15.11 -9.83 11.54
C ALA A 131 -15.20 -10.51 10.15
N PRO A 132 -15.38 -9.80 9.02
CA PRO A 132 -15.40 -10.44 7.71
C PRO A 132 -14.08 -11.11 7.35
N ALA A 133 -12.94 -10.51 7.72
CA ALA A 133 -11.62 -11.10 7.48
C ALA A 133 -11.39 -12.33 8.34
N ILE A 134 -11.80 -12.28 9.61
CA ILE A 134 -11.75 -13.43 10.53
C ILE A 134 -12.59 -14.59 9.98
N ASP A 135 -13.82 -14.30 9.53
CA ASP A 135 -14.70 -15.32 8.95
C ASP A 135 -14.09 -16.01 7.72
N TYR A 136 -13.57 -15.24 6.76
CA TYR A 136 -12.88 -15.80 5.59
C TYR A 136 -11.61 -16.57 5.94
N ALA A 137 -10.87 -16.16 6.95
CA ALA A 137 -9.67 -16.87 7.37
C ALA A 137 -9.99 -18.17 8.12
N GLU A 138 -11.00 -18.16 8.99
CA GLU A 138 -11.39 -19.30 9.83
C GLU A 138 -12.25 -20.33 9.10
N ASN A 139 -13.28 -19.87 8.38
CA ASN A 139 -14.25 -20.71 7.71
C ASN A 139 -13.94 -20.95 6.23
N GLY A 140 -12.94 -20.26 5.72
CA GLY A 140 -12.43 -20.38 4.36
C GLY A 140 -13.13 -19.49 3.33
N PHE A 141 -12.42 -19.25 2.24
CA PHE A 141 -12.92 -18.55 1.06
C PHE A 141 -12.61 -19.35 -0.21
N PRO A 142 -13.44 -19.26 -1.26
CA PRO A 142 -13.19 -20.00 -2.50
C PRO A 142 -12.01 -19.39 -3.28
N ALA A 143 -11.01 -20.20 -3.61
CA ALA A 143 -9.88 -19.81 -4.42
C ALA A 143 -10.33 -19.36 -5.82
N ASN A 144 -10.01 -18.13 -6.20
CA ASN A 144 -10.26 -17.63 -7.56
C ASN A 144 -9.08 -17.94 -8.51
N SER A 145 -9.29 -17.71 -9.80
CA SER A 145 -8.26 -17.99 -10.82
C SER A 145 -6.98 -17.17 -10.64
N GLY A 146 -7.08 -15.96 -10.10
CA GLY A 146 -5.92 -15.10 -9.80
C GLY A 146 -5.08 -15.68 -8.67
N PHE A 147 -5.73 -16.14 -7.60
CA PHE A 147 -5.11 -16.78 -6.44
C PHE A 147 -4.33 -18.05 -6.87
N VAL A 148 -4.99 -18.97 -7.56
CA VAL A 148 -4.38 -20.23 -8.05
C VAL A 148 -3.18 -19.95 -8.97
N LYS A 149 -3.32 -19.00 -9.90
CA LYS A 149 -2.22 -18.61 -10.81
C LYS A 149 -1.04 -18.00 -10.07
N ARG A 150 -1.28 -17.22 -9.03
CA ARG A 150 -0.23 -16.59 -8.21
C ARG A 150 0.60 -17.62 -7.47
N ILE A 151 -0.06 -18.63 -6.86
CA ILE A 151 0.64 -19.75 -6.21
C ILE A 151 1.52 -20.49 -7.24
N ALA A 152 0.93 -20.90 -8.36
CA ALA A 152 1.65 -21.62 -9.39
C ALA A 152 2.84 -20.82 -9.97
N HIS A 153 2.67 -19.50 -10.14
CA HIS A 153 3.73 -18.61 -10.60
C HIS A 153 4.87 -18.51 -9.60
N HIS A 154 4.55 -18.32 -8.31
CA HIS A 154 5.55 -18.24 -7.24
C HIS A 154 6.37 -19.53 -7.12
N LEU A 155 5.70 -20.69 -7.10
CA LEU A 155 6.37 -21.98 -7.03
C LEU A 155 7.23 -22.31 -8.24
N LYS A 156 6.82 -21.80 -9.42
CA LYS A 156 7.65 -21.93 -10.63
C LYS A 156 8.95 -21.13 -10.51
N GLN A 157 8.89 -19.96 -9.92
CA GLN A 157 10.10 -19.10 -9.72
C GLN A 157 10.93 -19.54 -8.52
N ASN A 158 10.29 -20.10 -7.49
CA ASN A 158 10.91 -20.48 -6.23
C ASN A 158 10.48 -21.91 -5.84
N PRO A 159 10.99 -22.97 -6.53
CA PRO A 159 10.54 -24.35 -6.33
C PRO A 159 10.71 -24.88 -4.90
N GLU A 160 11.73 -24.37 -4.17
CA GLU A 160 12.04 -24.78 -2.80
C GLU A 160 11.26 -23.97 -1.73
N SER A 161 10.40 -23.03 -2.17
CA SER A 161 9.67 -22.17 -1.24
C SER A 161 8.60 -22.95 -0.48
N LYS A 162 8.64 -22.85 0.85
CA LYS A 162 7.64 -23.44 1.77
C LYS A 162 6.62 -22.40 2.28
N VAL A 163 6.59 -21.21 1.71
CA VAL A 163 5.78 -20.10 2.22
C VAL A 163 4.29 -20.46 2.26
N PHE A 164 3.76 -21.12 1.25
CA PHE A 164 2.34 -21.51 1.23
C PHE A 164 2.03 -22.63 2.24
N GLU A 165 2.92 -23.60 2.38
CA GLU A 165 2.82 -24.64 3.43
C GLU A 165 2.81 -24.00 4.82
N GLN A 166 3.70 -23.04 5.07
CA GLN A 166 3.78 -22.30 6.33
C GLN A 166 2.52 -21.44 6.59
N LEU A 167 1.86 -20.98 5.55
CA LEU A 167 0.58 -20.26 5.62
C LEU A 167 -0.65 -21.17 5.68
N GLY A 168 -0.47 -22.50 5.73
CA GLY A 168 -1.57 -23.45 5.68
C GLY A 168 -2.31 -23.49 4.34
N ILE A 169 -1.69 -22.99 3.26
CA ILE A 169 -2.29 -22.89 1.93
C ILE A 169 -1.84 -24.07 1.06
N PRO A 170 -2.74 -24.97 0.63
CA PRO A 170 -2.40 -26.05 -0.28
C PRO A 170 -1.85 -25.53 -1.61
N THR A 171 -0.83 -26.21 -2.14
CA THR A 171 -0.15 -25.78 -3.39
C THR A 171 -0.79 -26.36 -4.65
N ASP A 172 -1.65 -27.37 -4.52
CA ASP A 172 -2.39 -28.06 -5.58
C ASP A 172 -3.83 -27.58 -5.76
N LEU A 173 -4.15 -26.41 -5.19
CA LEU A 173 -5.47 -25.80 -5.21
C LEU A 173 -6.04 -25.64 -6.62
N LYS A 174 -7.34 -25.92 -6.72
CA LYS A 174 -8.17 -25.65 -7.90
C LYS A 174 -9.08 -24.45 -7.66
N ILE A 175 -9.55 -23.87 -8.76
CA ILE A 175 -10.54 -22.78 -8.68
C ILE A 175 -11.80 -23.31 -7.98
N GLY A 176 -12.22 -22.63 -6.93
CA GLY A 176 -13.38 -22.98 -6.11
C GLY A 176 -13.06 -23.78 -4.84
N ASP A 177 -11.84 -24.31 -4.69
CA ASP A 177 -11.44 -24.95 -3.45
C ASP A 177 -11.41 -23.94 -2.30
N LEU A 178 -11.79 -24.40 -1.10
CA LEU A 178 -11.76 -23.56 0.10
C LEU A 178 -10.33 -23.43 0.63
N VAL A 179 -9.95 -22.21 0.91
CA VAL A 179 -8.66 -21.84 1.54
C VAL A 179 -8.94 -21.41 2.97
N ILE A 180 -8.39 -22.10 3.94
CA ILE A 180 -8.50 -21.81 5.37
C ILE A 180 -7.12 -21.41 5.87
N GLN A 181 -7.06 -20.38 6.73
CA GLN A 181 -5.82 -19.82 7.29
C GLN A 181 -6.00 -19.60 8.80
N GLU A 182 -5.98 -20.70 9.57
CA GLU A 182 -6.29 -20.68 11.03
C GLU A 182 -5.37 -19.73 11.82
N ASP A 183 -4.07 -19.73 11.53
CA ASP A 183 -3.11 -18.85 12.22
C ASP A 183 -3.36 -17.37 11.93
N LEU A 184 -3.77 -17.06 10.70
CA LEU A 184 -4.15 -15.70 10.33
C LEU A 184 -5.46 -15.28 11.02
N ALA A 185 -6.44 -16.19 11.11
CA ALA A 185 -7.68 -15.95 11.85
C ALA A 185 -7.39 -15.64 13.33
N ASN A 186 -6.52 -16.44 13.96
CA ASN A 186 -6.11 -16.23 15.35
C ASN A 186 -5.40 -14.89 15.53
N SER A 187 -4.51 -14.51 14.62
CA SER A 187 -3.82 -13.21 14.65
C SER A 187 -4.81 -12.04 14.52
N LEU A 188 -5.79 -12.14 13.62
CA LEU A 188 -6.83 -11.13 13.45
C LEU A 188 -7.76 -11.04 14.66
N LYS A 189 -8.09 -12.16 15.33
CA LYS A 189 -8.86 -12.17 16.58
C LYS A 189 -8.10 -11.46 17.69
N LEU A 190 -6.81 -11.75 17.88
CA LEU A 190 -5.98 -11.05 18.86
C LEU A 190 -5.96 -9.53 18.60
N ILE A 191 -5.82 -9.11 17.36
CA ILE A 191 -5.86 -7.67 17.00
C ILE A 191 -7.24 -7.07 17.29
N ALA A 192 -8.32 -7.80 17.02
CA ALA A 192 -9.69 -7.35 17.29
C ALA A 192 -9.97 -7.16 18.78
N ASP A 193 -9.45 -8.06 19.62
CA ASP A 193 -9.73 -8.13 21.06
C ASP A 193 -8.80 -7.23 21.87
N GLU A 194 -7.49 -7.24 21.58
CA GLU A 194 -6.46 -6.55 22.36
C GLU A 194 -5.96 -5.26 21.70
N GLY A 195 -6.42 -4.98 20.50
CA GLY A 195 -6.07 -3.76 19.78
C GLY A 195 -4.66 -3.79 19.18
N ARG A 196 -4.12 -2.59 18.95
CA ARG A 196 -2.79 -2.39 18.36
C ARG A 196 -1.67 -3.08 19.15
N SER A 197 -1.82 -3.14 20.48
CA SER A 197 -0.81 -3.75 21.38
C SER A 197 -0.59 -5.24 21.10
N ALA A 198 -1.61 -5.98 20.68
CA ALA A 198 -1.48 -7.39 20.28
C ALA A 198 -0.37 -7.59 19.22
N PHE A 199 -0.33 -6.67 18.23
CA PHE A 199 0.61 -6.77 17.11
C PHE A 199 2.00 -6.22 17.42
N TYR A 200 2.11 -5.11 18.17
CA TYR A 200 3.38 -4.40 18.34
C TYR A 200 4.06 -4.66 19.68
N GLU A 201 3.35 -5.15 20.69
CA GLU A 201 3.83 -5.30 22.07
C GLU A 201 3.54 -6.71 22.62
N GLY A 202 2.50 -7.38 22.11
CA GLY A 202 1.97 -8.64 22.61
C GLY A 202 2.59 -9.90 21.99
N GLU A 203 1.72 -10.91 21.84
CA GLU A 203 2.11 -12.24 21.37
C GLU A 203 2.61 -12.22 19.93
N ILE A 204 1.94 -11.47 19.02
CA ILE A 204 2.33 -11.37 17.62
C ILE A 204 3.72 -10.76 17.50
N ALA A 205 4.00 -9.66 18.25
CA ALA A 205 5.33 -9.07 18.32
C ALA A 205 6.40 -10.06 18.74
N SER A 206 6.14 -10.84 19.80
CA SER A 206 7.09 -11.81 20.34
C SER A 206 7.42 -12.91 19.30
N ARG A 207 6.40 -13.42 18.63
CA ARG A 207 6.57 -14.42 17.55
C ARG A 207 7.32 -13.85 16.34
N LEU A 208 7.04 -12.60 15.96
CA LEU A 208 7.72 -11.93 14.86
C LEU A 208 9.21 -11.72 15.15
N ILE A 209 9.55 -11.29 16.38
CA ILE A 209 10.95 -11.14 16.82
C ILE A 209 11.69 -12.47 16.76
N GLU A 210 11.10 -13.54 17.31
CA GLU A 210 11.69 -14.88 17.28
C GLU A 210 11.89 -15.38 15.86
N ALA A 211 10.85 -15.34 15.02
CA ALA A 211 10.90 -15.80 13.63
C ALA A 211 11.90 -15.02 12.78
N SER A 212 12.11 -13.74 13.08
CA SER A 212 13.06 -12.89 12.35
C SER A 212 14.53 -13.13 12.73
N GLY A 213 14.81 -14.00 13.73
CA GLY A 213 16.17 -14.23 14.21
C GLY A 213 16.83 -12.98 14.79
N GLY A 214 16.05 -12.05 15.34
CA GLY A 214 16.52 -10.79 15.91
C GLY A 214 16.68 -9.65 14.88
N TRP A 215 16.19 -9.82 13.66
CA TRP A 215 16.10 -8.71 12.69
C TRP A 215 15.24 -7.57 13.22
N PHE A 216 14.05 -7.90 13.77
CA PHE A 216 13.24 -6.95 14.51
C PHE A 216 13.53 -7.06 16.00
N SER A 217 13.74 -5.93 16.65
CA SER A 217 13.77 -5.82 18.11
C SER A 217 12.38 -5.44 18.65
N ARG A 218 12.18 -5.67 19.94
CA ARG A 218 10.95 -5.20 20.63
C ARG A 218 10.80 -3.68 20.51
N GLN A 219 11.89 -2.94 20.63
CA GLN A 219 11.89 -1.49 20.52
C GLN A 219 11.47 -1.01 19.13
N ASP A 220 11.89 -1.70 18.05
CA ASP A 220 11.50 -1.35 16.68
C ASP A 220 9.98 -1.44 16.50
N LEU A 221 9.35 -2.49 17.04
CA LEU A 221 7.92 -2.70 16.94
C LEU A 221 7.14 -1.72 17.84
N GLU A 222 7.51 -1.61 19.11
CA GLU A 222 6.80 -0.78 20.11
C GLU A 222 6.78 0.70 19.73
N LYS A 223 7.87 1.24 19.17
CA LYS A 223 7.97 2.65 18.79
C LYS A 223 7.22 3.01 17.51
N HIS A 224 6.96 2.03 16.63
CA HIS A 224 6.34 2.30 15.35
C HIS A 224 4.98 3.00 15.49
N ARG A 225 4.76 4.05 14.73
CA ARG A 225 3.48 4.79 14.65
C ARG A 225 3.26 5.24 13.22
N THR A 226 2.02 5.11 12.76
CA THR A 226 1.61 5.71 11.48
C THR A 226 1.65 7.22 11.59
N ARG A 227 2.33 7.86 10.66
CA ARG A 227 2.37 9.33 10.58
C ARG A 227 1.12 9.84 9.87
N VAL A 228 0.45 10.83 10.47
CA VAL A 228 -0.74 11.49 9.92
C VAL A 228 -0.41 12.95 9.68
N VAL A 229 -0.39 13.36 8.43
CA VAL A 229 0.06 14.69 8.01
C VAL A 229 -0.78 15.19 6.82
N PRO A 230 -0.77 16.49 6.50
CA PRO A 230 -1.35 16.96 5.25
C PRO A 230 -0.66 16.32 4.04
N PRO A 231 -1.40 15.93 2.99
CA PRO A 231 -0.80 15.43 1.76
C PRO A 231 -0.02 16.53 1.02
N LEU A 232 0.96 16.12 0.21
CA LEU A 232 1.53 17.01 -0.79
C LEU A 232 0.45 17.43 -1.77
N SER A 233 0.52 18.67 -2.29
CA SER A 233 -0.50 19.18 -3.20
C SER A 233 0.10 20.07 -4.27
N ILE A 234 -0.35 19.91 -5.51
CA ILE A 234 -0.06 20.80 -6.62
C ILE A 234 -1.33 21.20 -7.36
N ASN A 235 -1.34 22.36 -7.97
CA ASN A 235 -2.28 22.64 -9.03
C ASN A 235 -1.75 22.03 -10.34
N TYR A 236 -2.58 21.24 -10.99
CA TYR A 236 -2.35 20.72 -12.34
C TYR A 236 -3.54 21.07 -13.21
N ARG A 237 -3.34 22.00 -14.13
CA ARG A 237 -4.42 22.58 -14.93
C ARG A 237 -5.54 23.13 -14.02
N ASN A 238 -6.75 22.56 -14.10
CA ASN A 238 -7.92 22.99 -13.30
C ASN A 238 -8.18 22.08 -12.07
N TYR A 239 -7.23 21.24 -11.70
CA TYR A 239 -7.37 20.28 -10.61
C TYR A 239 -6.31 20.50 -9.53
N LEU A 240 -6.73 20.32 -8.28
CA LEU A 240 -5.82 20.17 -7.15
C LEU A 240 -5.50 18.68 -7.02
N VAL A 241 -4.24 18.31 -7.20
CA VAL A 241 -3.78 16.92 -7.13
C VAL A 241 -3.01 16.72 -5.83
N HIS A 242 -3.37 15.65 -5.12
CA HIS A 242 -2.72 15.27 -3.87
C HIS A 242 -1.82 14.05 -4.07
N GLY A 243 -0.68 14.03 -3.37
CA GLY A 243 0.26 12.92 -3.31
C GLY A 243 0.67 12.62 -1.89
N GLN A 244 1.06 11.37 -1.63
CA GLN A 244 1.63 10.99 -0.35
C GLN A 244 2.98 11.69 -0.12
N PRO A 245 3.24 12.20 1.11
CA PRO A 245 4.56 12.69 1.47
C PRO A 245 5.62 11.58 1.51
N PRO A 246 6.92 11.95 1.53
CA PRO A 246 8.01 11.01 1.78
C PRO A 246 7.81 10.15 3.06
N PRO A 247 8.31 8.91 3.05
CA PRO A 247 9.18 8.27 2.07
C PRO A 247 8.43 7.69 0.85
N SER A 248 7.11 7.90 0.74
CA SER A 248 6.35 7.48 -0.43
C SER A 248 6.78 8.23 -1.69
N GLN A 249 6.54 7.61 -2.84
CA GLN A 249 6.85 8.15 -4.16
C GLN A 249 5.80 9.15 -4.68
N GLY A 250 4.93 9.70 -3.80
CA GLY A 250 3.90 10.65 -4.20
C GLY A 250 4.46 11.92 -4.86
N MET A 251 5.63 12.38 -4.43
CA MET A 251 6.30 13.53 -5.05
C MET A 251 6.65 13.29 -6.52
N ILE A 252 7.02 12.07 -6.91
CA ILE A 252 7.38 11.73 -8.29
C ILE A 252 6.17 11.97 -9.21
N LEU A 253 4.99 11.45 -8.81
CA LEU A 253 3.76 11.68 -9.57
C LEU A 253 3.48 13.18 -9.74
N LEU A 254 3.65 13.96 -8.67
CA LEU A 254 3.39 15.39 -8.71
C LEU A 254 4.40 16.13 -9.60
N GLU A 255 5.67 15.75 -9.58
CA GLU A 255 6.71 16.24 -10.44
C GLU A 255 6.45 15.89 -11.91
N GLU A 256 6.14 14.62 -12.23
CA GLU A 256 5.78 14.19 -13.60
C GLU A 256 4.61 15.02 -14.17
N LEU A 257 3.59 15.28 -13.36
CA LEU A 257 2.46 16.11 -13.76
C LEU A 257 2.89 17.56 -14.03
N LYS A 258 3.73 18.12 -13.17
CA LYS A 258 4.27 19.48 -13.36
C LYS A 258 5.14 19.58 -14.60
N LEU A 259 5.97 18.59 -14.89
CA LEU A 259 6.76 18.52 -16.12
C LEU A 259 5.85 18.47 -17.35
N ALA A 260 4.86 17.59 -17.33
CA ALA A 260 3.90 17.38 -18.42
C ALA A 260 3.00 18.61 -18.68
N GLU A 261 2.72 19.43 -17.67
CA GLU A 261 1.86 20.61 -17.78
C GLU A 261 2.38 21.64 -18.79
N GLY A 262 3.69 21.67 -19.05
CA GLY A 262 4.32 22.55 -20.03
C GLY A 262 4.13 22.16 -21.48
N PHE A 263 3.49 21.00 -21.76
CA PHE A 263 3.29 20.51 -23.12
C PHE A 263 1.79 20.49 -23.48
N ASP A 264 1.49 20.79 -24.75
CA ASP A 264 0.14 20.66 -25.29
C ASP A 264 -0.14 19.21 -25.66
N LEU A 265 -0.43 18.39 -24.65
CA LEU A 265 -0.64 16.94 -24.78
C LEU A 265 -1.77 16.57 -25.75
N ALA A 266 -2.74 17.45 -25.95
CA ALA A 266 -3.89 17.20 -26.82
C ALA A 266 -3.49 17.21 -28.30
N ASN A 267 -2.53 18.03 -28.66
CA ASN A 267 -2.06 18.23 -30.04
C ASN A 267 -0.78 17.43 -30.37
N LEU A 268 -0.17 16.75 -29.40
CA LEU A 268 0.94 15.84 -29.67
C LEU A 268 0.43 14.55 -30.38
N SER A 269 1.26 14.00 -31.27
CA SER A 269 1.04 12.65 -31.76
C SER A 269 1.06 11.64 -30.59
N GLU A 270 0.49 10.44 -30.78
CA GLU A 270 0.53 9.40 -29.76
C GLU A 270 1.98 9.04 -29.39
N ALA A 271 2.86 8.94 -30.37
CA ALA A 271 4.27 8.63 -30.15
C ALA A 271 4.99 9.73 -29.35
N ASP A 272 4.81 11.01 -29.71
CA ASP A 272 5.42 12.13 -29.00
C ASP A 272 4.89 12.27 -27.58
N ARG A 273 3.60 11.99 -27.38
CA ARG A 273 2.99 11.98 -26.03
C ARG A 273 3.60 10.91 -25.15
N ILE A 274 3.73 9.67 -25.66
CA ILE A 274 4.38 8.58 -24.93
C ILE A 274 5.84 8.93 -24.65
N HIS A 275 6.56 9.46 -25.65
CA HIS A 275 7.94 9.88 -25.51
C HIS A 275 8.10 10.94 -24.40
N MET A 276 7.30 12.00 -24.43
CA MET A 276 7.31 13.04 -23.39
C MET A 276 7.04 12.48 -21.99
N MET A 277 6.05 11.58 -21.85
CA MET A 277 5.74 10.95 -20.56
C MET A 277 6.90 10.08 -20.04
N VAL A 278 7.58 9.37 -20.93
CA VAL A 278 8.77 8.59 -20.56
C VAL A 278 9.92 9.47 -20.14
N GLU A 279 10.19 10.57 -20.85
CA GLU A 279 11.25 11.51 -20.49
C GLU A 279 10.94 12.22 -19.15
N ALA A 280 9.70 12.65 -18.93
CA ALA A 280 9.29 13.23 -17.65
C ALA A 280 9.49 12.23 -16.49
N LYS A 281 9.14 10.95 -16.72
CA LYS A 281 9.36 9.89 -15.73
C LYS A 281 10.85 9.67 -15.44
N LYS A 282 11.71 9.65 -16.46
CA LYS A 282 13.17 9.48 -16.28
C LYS A 282 13.74 10.60 -15.39
N ILE A 283 13.30 11.84 -15.62
CA ILE A 283 13.70 12.99 -14.82
C ILE A 283 13.25 12.84 -13.38
N ALA A 284 11.97 12.59 -13.14
CA ALA A 284 11.43 12.45 -11.78
C ALA A 284 12.05 11.28 -11.01
N PHE A 285 12.40 10.18 -11.71
CA PHE A 285 13.12 9.08 -11.09
C PHE A 285 14.60 9.39 -10.80
N ALA A 286 15.25 10.22 -11.61
CA ALA A 286 16.60 10.69 -11.30
C ALA A 286 16.58 11.55 -10.02
N ASP A 287 15.66 12.53 -9.94
CA ASP A 287 15.49 13.36 -8.75
C ASP A 287 15.11 12.54 -7.51
N ARG A 288 14.30 11.47 -7.69
CA ARG A 288 14.01 10.52 -6.62
C ARG A 288 15.26 9.85 -6.06
N TYR A 289 16.16 9.37 -6.92
CA TYR A 289 17.38 8.70 -6.46
C TYR A 289 18.30 9.64 -5.67
N ASP A 290 18.28 10.92 -5.99
CA ASP A 290 19.13 11.90 -5.35
C ASP A 290 18.62 12.32 -3.97
N ILE A 291 17.29 12.36 -3.76
CA ILE A 291 16.73 13.01 -2.58
C ILE A 291 15.74 12.19 -1.76
N LEU A 292 15.10 11.15 -2.33
CA LEU A 292 14.04 10.46 -1.60
C LEU A 292 14.62 9.47 -0.58
N GLY A 293 14.26 9.68 0.67
CA GLY A 293 14.59 8.81 1.79
C GLY A 293 13.59 8.99 2.92
N ASP A 294 13.88 8.39 4.07
CA ASP A 294 13.07 8.62 5.27
C ASP A 294 13.36 10.03 5.80
N PRO A 295 12.35 10.92 5.88
CA PRO A 295 12.53 12.30 6.32
C PRO A 295 12.94 12.46 7.79
N GLU A 296 12.92 11.38 8.59
CA GLU A 296 13.50 11.39 9.93
C GLU A 296 15.02 11.22 9.93
N HIS A 297 15.58 10.74 8.83
CA HIS A 297 17.02 10.47 8.69
C HIS A 297 17.70 11.31 7.62
N VAL A 298 16.96 11.82 6.63
CA VAL A 298 17.48 12.64 5.54
C VAL A 298 16.59 13.86 5.28
N ASP A 299 17.20 14.96 4.83
CA ASP A 299 16.45 16.15 4.44
C ASP A 299 15.87 15.95 3.02
N VAL A 300 14.57 15.68 2.96
CA VAL A 300 13.83 15.54 1.70
C VAL A 300 13.15 16.85 1.36
N ASN A 301 13.83 17.71 0.62
CA ASN A 301 13.30 19.02 0.26
C ASN A 301 12.33 18.96 -0.93
N VAL A 302 11.12 18.42 -0.67
CA VAL A 302 10.05 18.32 -1.68
C VAL A 302 9.66 19.67 -2.25
N ALA A 303 9.69 20.73 -1.44
CA ALA A 303 9.31 22.08 -1.90
C ALA A 303 10.25 22.58 -3.00
N GLN A 304 11.54 22.25 -2.93
CA GLN A 304 12.51 22.58 -3.95
C GLN A 304 12.21 21.87 -5.27
N ILE A 305 11.94 20.55 -5.21
CA ILE A 305 11.65 19.72 -6.40
C ILE A 305 10.38 20.19 -7.11
N LEU A 306 9.36 20.54 -6.36
CA LEU A 306 8.08 21.02 -6.91
C LEU A 306 8.07 22.54 -7.21
N SER A 307 9.20 23.24 -7.01
CA SER A 307 9.30 24.65 -7.30
C SER A 307 9.25 24.96 -8.80
N SER A 308 8.73 26.14 -9.16
CA SER A 308 8.63 26.56 -10.56
C SER A 308 9.99 26.60 -11.27
N ASP A 309 11.04 27.01 -10.54
CA ASP A 309 12.40 27.12 -11.09
C ASP A 309 12.98 25.76 -11.42
N HIS A 310 12.85 24.80 -10.48
CA HIS A 310 13.29 23.41 -10.69
C HIS A 310 12.54 22.78 -11.87
N ILE A 311 11.21 22.84 -11.85
CA ILE A 311 10.36 22.28 -12.92
C ILE A 311 10.69 22.89 -14.29
N THR A 312 10.92 24.20 -14.35
CA THR A 312 11.27 24.87 -15.62
C THR A 312 12.62 24.37 -16.15
N LYS A 313 13.62 24.30 -15.26
CA LYS A 313 14.94 23.76 -15.59
C LYS A 313 14.84 22.33 -16.10
N ARG A 314 14.21 21.44 -15.34
CA ARG A 314 14.10 20.01 -15.67
C ARG A 314 13.27 19.77 -16.94
N ARG A 315 12.20 20.54 -17.16
CA ARG A 315 11.40 20.48 -18.38
C ARG A 315 12.22 20.85 -19.63
N SER A 316 13.16 21.78 -19.53
CA SER A 316 14.02 22.14 -20.66
C SER A 316 14.97 21.03 -21.13
N GLU A 317 15.14 19.99 -20.30
CA GLU A 317 15.92 18.79 -20.66
C GLU A 317 15.14 17.82 -21.55
N ILE A 318 13.80 17.95 -21.62
CA ILE A 318 12.96 17.10 -22.47
C ILE A 318 13.05 17.54 -23.93
N ASN A 319 13.62 16.68 -24.77
CA ASN A 319 13.71 16.91 -26.21
C ASN A 319 12.77 15.93 -26.95
N LEU A 320 11.75 16.47 -27.64
CA LEU A 320 10.79 15.62 -28.37
C LEU A 320 11.38 14.96 -29.62
N ALA A 321 12.54 15.41 -30.10
CA ALA A 321 13.19 14.86 -31.30
C ALA A 321 14.19 13.73 -30.98
N SER A 322 14.62 13.59 -29.73
CA SER A 322 15.59 12.56 -29.32
C SER A 322 15.34 12.12 -27.88
N ALA A 323 15.53 10.83 -27.59
CA ALA A 323 15.58 10.31 -26.22
C ALA A 323 16.90 10.72 -25.54
N ASN A 324 16.83 11.03 -24.24
CA ASN A 324 17.97 11.28 -23.36
C ASN A 324 18.48 10.00 -22.76
#